data_74fe93e178d12cc0ad35dc443c7a4c90
#
_entry.id   74fe93e178d12cc0ad35dc443c7a4c90
#
_cell.length_a   1.000
_cell.length_b   1.000
_cell.length_c   1.000
_cell.angle_alpha   90.00
_cell.angle_beta   90.00
_cell.angle_gamma   90.00
#
_symmetry.space_group_name_H-M   'P 1'
#
loop_
_entity.id
_entity.type
_entity.pdbx_description
1 polymer ?
#
loop_
_entity_poly.entity_id
_entity_poly.type
_entity_poly.pdbx_seq_one_letter_code
_entity_poly.pdbx_strand_id
1 'polypeptide(L)'
;MTIIPLFVLGILTTILCAAGVIEYYHHQRSLAAIPIRIHVNGTRGKSSVTRLIAAGLREAGIRTFAKTTGTAPRVIDAAGKDRIIHRLRSPSIGEQVRLLNYFSQEKSEAVVMECMAVQPQYQWISEHQMVRSHFGVITNVRPDHLEEMGPTLDDVAHSLCNTVPVGGKLVTGEDQHPEILKKVAENNGSMFIRSDESSVTEGELDQFSYMEHPANVAVALDVCQEVGVQREVALTGMQKVQVIINI
;
A
#
# COMPACT_ATOMS: atom_id res chain seq x y z
N MET A 1 28.15 40.45 21.50
CA MET A 1 27.10 39.51 22.06
C MET A 1 26.42 38.59 21.03
N THR A 2 26.73 38.66 19.72
CA THR A 2 26.02 37.88 18.63
C THR A 2 26.68 36.59 18.23
N ILE A 3 27.91 36.27 18.65
CA ILE A 3 28.66 35.08 18.19
C ILE A 3 28.14 33.79 18.87
N ILE A 4 27.80 33.84 20.16
CA ILE A 4 27.31 32.64 20.90
C ILE A 4 26.00 32.10 20.31
N PRO A 5 24.95 32.93 20.04
CA PRO A 5 23.72 32.44 19.42
C PRO A 5 23.95 31.82 18.02
N LEU A 6 24.83 32.39 17.20
CA LEU A 6 25.17 31.85 15.89
C LEU A 6 25.88 30.49 15.98
N PHE A 7 26.78 30.35 16.95
CA PHE A 7 27.49 29.08 17.21
C PHE A 7 26.51 28.00 17.70
N VAL A 8 25.60 28.33 18.62
CA VAL A 8 24.56 27.40 19.09
C VAL A 8 23.64 27.01 17.95
N LEU A 9 23.19 27.96 17.10
CA LEU A 9 22.38 27.67 15.94
C LEU A 9 23.10 26.72 14.97
N GLY A 10 24.40 26.95 14.71
CA GLY A 10 25.22 26.09 13.86
C GLY A 10 25.31 24.66 14.38
N ILE A 11 25.53 24.49 15.69
CA ILE A 11 25.54 23.16 16.31
C ILE A 11 24.18 22.47 16.19
N LEU A 12 23.10 23.16 16.53
CA LEU A 12 21.74 22.58 16.44
C LEU A 12 21.39 22.18 15.00
N THR A 13 21.72 23.03 14.03
CA THR A 13 21.50 22.71 12.61
C THR A 13 22.30 21.47 12.18
N THR A 14 23.57 21.39 12.60
CA THR A 14 24.41 20.22 12.30
C THR A 14 23.85 18.93 12.92
N ILE A 15 23.39 19.00 14.16
CA ILE A 15 22.78 17.83 14.84
C ILE A 15 21.49 17.40 14.10
N LEU A 16 20.62 18.35 13.73
CA LEU A 16 19.40 18.07 12.98
C LEU A 16 19.69 17.46 11.60
N CYS A 17 20.65 18.01 10.87
CA CYS A 17 21.06 17.44 9.58
C CYS A 17 21.64 16.03 9.74
N ALA A 18 22.49 15.80 10.73
CA ALA A 18 23.05 14.48 11.02
C ALA A 18 21.95 13.48 11.39
N ALA A 19 20.99 13.86 12.24
CA ALA A 19 19.85 13.03 12.60
C ALA A 19 19.00 12.67 11.37
N GLY A 20 18.69 13.64 10.49
CA GLY A 20 17.95 13.40 9.27
C GLY A 20 18.68 12.45 8.30
N VAL A 21 19.99 12.60 8.16
CA VAL A 21 20.83 11.69 7.35
C VAL A 21 20.80 10.27 7.93
N ILE A 22 20.92 10.12 9.24
CA ILE A 22 20.87 8.82 9.91
C ILE A 22 19.49 8.18 9.70
N GLU A 23 18.39 8.92 9.91
CA GLU A 23 17.02 8.44 9.69
C GLU A 23 16.82 7.99 8.24
N TYR A 24 17.29 8.78 7.26
CA TYR A 24 17.25 8.41 5.84
C TYR A 24 17.97 7.09 5.56
N TYR A 25 19.21 6.92 6.03
CA TYR A 25 19.95 5.69 5.83
C TYR A 25 19.30 4.48 6.51
N HIS A 26 18.76 4.65 7.72
CA HIS A 26 17.99 3.61 8.39
C HIS A 26 16.77 3.20 7.58
N HIS A 27 16.03 4.16 7.04
CA HIS A 27 14.89 3.89 6.20
C HIS A 27 15.28 3.14 4.91
N GLN A 28 16.33 3.58 4.22
CA GLN A 28 16.82 2.88 3.01
C GLN A 28 17.22 1.42 3.32
N ARG A 29 17.85 1.17 4.47
CA ARG A 29 18.17 -0.20 4.91
C ARG A 29 16.91 -1.02 5.17
N SER A 30 15.90 -0.43 5.79
CA SER A 30 14.62 -1.11 6.03
C SER A 30 13.95 -1.49 4.71
N LEU A 31 13.94 -0.59 3.72
CA LEU A 31 13.39 -0.88 2.38
C LEU A 31 14.17 -2.00 1.68
N ALA A 32 15.50 -1.96 1.73
CA ALA A 32 16.35 -2.98 1.12
C ALA A 32 16.19 -4.37 1.77
N ALA A 33 15.82 -4.40 3.05
CA ALA A 33 15.59 -5.65 3.78
C ALA A 33 14.24 -6.31 3.50
N ILE A 34 13.31 -5.62 2.81
CA ILE A 34 11.97 -6.12 2.48
C ILE A 34 11.91 -6.40 0.98
N PRO A 35 12.01 -7.67 0.54
CA PRO A 35 12.09 -8.03 -0.88
C PRO A 35 10.86 -7.64 -1.69
N ILE A 36 9.67 -7.75 -1.11
CA ILE A 36 8.39 -7.51 -1.79
C ILE A 36 7.64 -6.41 -1.07
N ARG A 37 7.46 -5.28 -1.74
CA ARG A 37 6.70 -4.14 -1.21
C ARG A 37 5.54 -3.85 -2.16
N ILE A 38 4.32 -3.87 -1.60
CA ILE A 38 3.06 -3.66 -2.32
C ILE A 38 2.36 -2.46 -1.70
N HIS A 39 1.98 -1.47 -2.51
CA HIS A 39 1.28 -0.28 -2.07
C HIS A 39 -0.11 -0.22 -2.71
N VAL A 40 -1.14 -0.27 -1.88
CA VAL A 40 -2.54 -0.35 -2.31
C VAL A 40 -3.22 0.99 -2.16
N ASN A 41 -3.68 1.57 -3.26
CA ASN A 41 -4.45 2.80 -3.32
C ASN A 41 -5.76 2.57 -4.11
N GLY A 42 -6.54 3.63 -4.29
CA GLY A 42 -7.84 3.60 -4.96
C GLY A 42 -8.91 4.28 -4.11
N THR A 43 -10.11 4.40 -4.62
CA THR A 43 -11.20 5.05 -3.89
C THR A 43 -11.90 4.07 -2.95
N ARG A 44 -12.25 2.89 -3.39
CA ARG A 44 -12.96 1.85 -2.62
C ARG A 44 -12.20 0.51 -2.63
N GLY A 45 -12.42 -0.33 -1.63
CA GLY A 45 -11.87 -1.68 -1.58
C GLY A 45 -10.41 -1.79 -1.11
N LYS A 46 -9.68 -0.68 -0.86
CA LYS A 46 -8.27 -0.70 -0.44
C LYS A 46 -7.96 -1.68 0.69
N SER A 47 -8.72 -1.61 1.79
CA SER A 47 -8.50 -2.46 2.97
C SER A 47 -8.78 -3.93 2.68
N SER A 48 -9.83 -4.24 1.89
CA SER A 48 -10.14 -5.60 1.45
C SER A 48 -9.00 -6.15 0.61
N VAL A 49 -8.62 -5.45 -0.47
CA VAL A 49 -7.53 -5.87 -1.36
C VAL A 49 -6.21 -6.06 -0.59
N THR A 50 -5.88 -5.14 0.32
CA THR A 50 -4.70 -5.25 1.20
C THR A 50 -4.72 -6.54 2.02
N ARG A 51 -5.87 -6.91 2.59
CA ARG A 51 -6.04 -8.13 3.38
C ARG A 51 -5.97 -9.39 2.52
N LEU A 52 -6.63 -9.36 1.36
CA LEU A 52 -6.66 -10.49 0.43
C LEU A 52 -5.25 -10.80 -0.09
N ILE A 53 -4.52 -9.81 -0.59
CA ILE A 53 -3.13 -9.98 -1.05
C ILE A 53 -2.27 -10.57 0.08
N ALA A 54 -2.32 -9.96 1.26
CA ALA A 54 -1.50 -10.42 2.37
C ALA A 54 -1.85 -11.84 2.83
N ALA A 55 -3.11 -12.24 2.75
CA ALA A 55 -3.55 -13.59 3.09
C ALA A 55 -3.10 -14.61 2.04
N GLY A 56 -3.23 -14.29 0.76
CA GLY A 56 -2.75 -15.13 -0.33
C GLY A 56 -1.24 -15.38 -0.27
N LEU A 57 -0.45 -14.33 -0.01
CA LEU A 57 1.00 -14.46 0.14
C LEU A 57 1.38 -15.30 1.38
N ARG A 58 0.68 -15.12 2.51
CA ARG A 58 0.92 -15.94 3.72
C ARG A 58 0.60 -17.41 3.51
N GLU A 59 -0.49 -17.73 2.79
CA GLU A 59 -0.85 -19.12 2.49
C GLU A 59 0.24 -19.81 1.66
N ALA A 60 0.94 -19.07 0.80
CA ALA A 60 2.10 -19.57 0.06
C ALA A 60 3.39 -19.67 0.91
N GLY A 61 3.31 -19.42 2.22
CA GLY A 61 4.45 -19.48 3.13
C GLY A 61 5.34 -18.22 3.14
N ILE A 62 4.98 -17.17 2.40
CA ILE A 62 5.72 -15.90 2.39
C ILE A 62 5.41 -15.13 3.67
N ARG A 63 6.46 -14.80 4.45
CA ARG A 63 6.32 -14.03 5.71
C ARG A 63 5.85 -12.62 5.42
N THR A 64 4.52 -12.43 5.44
CA THR A 64 3.86 -11.20 4.97
C THR A 64 3.22 -10.43 6.11
N PHE A 65 3.57 -9.14 6.23
CA PHE A 65 2.89 -8.17 7.09
C PHE A 65 2.01 -7.25 6.23
N ALA A 66 0.93 -6.75 6.83
CA ALA A 66 0.07 -5.78 6.16
C ALA A 66 -0.34 -4.64 7.10
N LYS A 67 -0.68 -3.50 6.51
CA LYS A 67 -1.23 -2.35 7.22
C LYS A 67 -2.46 -1.83 6.49
N THR A 68 -3.59 -1.76 7.19
CA THR A 68 -4.82 -1.14 6.70
C THR A 68 -5.06 0.21 7.37
N THR A 69 -5.84 1.07 6.70
CA THR A 69 -6.09 2.45 7.16
C THR A 69 -7.50 2.70 7.63
N GLY A 70 -8.50 2.10 7.08
CA GLY A 70 -9.93 2.19 7.38
C GLY A 70 -10.36 2.98 8.62
N THR A 71 -11.54 2.76 9.12
CA THR A 71 -12.07 3.44 10.32
C THR A 71 -11.19 3.19 11.57
N ALA A 72 -10.60 2.00 11.67
CA ALA A 72 -9.60 1.67 12.68
C ALA A 72 -8.34 1.15 11.97
N PRO A 73 -7.24 1.91 11.96
CA PRO A 73 -6.01 1.46 11.32
C PRO A 73 -5.45 0.23 12.03
N ARG A 74 -4.99 -0.74 11.24
CA ARG A 74 -4.54 -2.03 11.76
C ARG A 74 -3.22 -2.47 11.14
N VAL A 75 -2.45 -3.20 11.94
CA VAL A 75 -1.33 -4.02 11.48
C VAL A 75 -1.77 -5.47 11.54
N ILE A 76 -1.52 -6.21 10.48
CA ILE A 76 -1.74 -7.64 10.38
C ILE A 76 -0.36 -8.29 10.33
N ASP A 77 -0.04 -9.12 11.33
CA ASP A 77 1.27 -9.75 11.43
C ASP A 77 1.41 -10.98 10.51
N ALA A 78 2.60 -11.59 10.51
CA ALA A 78 2.91 -12.74 9.68
C ALA A 78 2.06 -13.98 9.99
N ALA A 79 1.46 -14.07 11.18
CA ALA A 79 0.52 -15.10 11.54
C ALA A 79 -0.93 -14.77 11.16
N GLY A 80 -1.17 -13.61 10.53
CA GLY A 80 -2.50 -13.12 10.18
C GLY A 80 -3.25 -12.48 11.35
N LYS A 81 -2.60 -12.30 12.50
CA LYS A 81 -3.22 -11.66 13.67
C LYS A 81 -3.35 -10.17 13.46
N ASP A 82 -4.56 -9.68 13.63
CA ASP A 82 -4.96 -8.29 13.43
C ASP A 82 -4.84 -7.50 14.74
N ARG A 83 -4.14 -6.36 14.70
CA ARG A 83 -3.92 -5.48 15.86
C ARG A 83 -4.23 -4.04 15.49
N ILE A 84 -5.02 -3.37 16.34
CA ILE A 84 -5.34 -1.94 16.16
C ILE A 84 -4.09 -1.11 16.43
N ILE A 85 -3.86 -0.12 15.57
CA ILE A 85 -2.84 0.92 15.78
C ILE A 85 -3.46 2.01 16.65
N HIS A 86 -3.07 2.06 17.92
CA HIS A 86 -3.48 3.14 18.82
C HIS A 86 -2.65 4.39 18.53
N ARG A 87 -3.29 5.44 18.02
CA ARG A 87 -2.65 6.72 17.72
C ARG A 87 -2.86 7.69 18.88
N LEU A 88 -1.76 8.20 19.43
CA LEU A 88 -1.78 9.29 20.42
C LEU A 88 -1.85 10.68 19.78
N ARG A 89 -1.68 10.76 18.46
CA ARG A 89 -1.67 12.00 17.66
C ARG A 89 -2.48 11.80 16.39
N SER A 90 -2.74 12.89 15.67
CA SER A 90 -3.35 12.87 14.35
C SER A 90 -2.64 11.91 13.39
N PRO A 91 -3.35 11.30 12.44
CA PRO A 91 -2.76 10.46 11.40
C PRO A 91 -1.63 11.19 10.67
N SER A 92 -0.53 10.50 10.42
CA SER A 92 0.61 11.05 9.67
C SER A 92 1.17 10.00 8.72
N ILE A 93 1.49 10.41 7.49
CA ILE A 93 2.14 9.52 6.50
C ILE A 93 3.49 8.99 7.02
N GLY A 94 4.18 9.72 7.89
CA GLY A 94 5.41 9.25 8.56
C GLY A 94 5.26 7.98 9.40
N GLU A 95 4.01 7.57 9.74
CA GLU A 95 3.73 6.28 10.37
C GLU A 95 4.25 5.11 9.50
N GLN A 96 4.21 5.25 8.18
CA GLN A 96 4.67 4.21 7.25
C GLN A 96 6.17 3.92 7.40
N VAL A 97 6.99 4.93 7.60
CA VAL A 97 8.45 4.77 7.83
C VAL A 97 8.71 3.92 9.06
N ARG A 98 8.00 4.21 10.16
CA ARG A 98 8.13 3.44 11.42
C ARG A 98 7.67 1.99 11.26
N LEU A 99 6.56 1.78 10.55
CA LEU A 99 6.03 0.43 10.31
C LEU A 99 6.96 -0.38 9.40
N LEU A 100 7.50 0.22 8.34
CA LEU A 100 8.46 -0.45 7.46
C LEU A 100 9.73 -0.84 8.19
N ASN A 101 10.22 0.02 9.10
CA ASN A 101 11.34 -0.32 9.97
C ASN A 101 10.99 -1.50 10.89
N TYR A 102 9.83 -1.48 11.54
CA TYR A 102 9.36 -2.59 12.37
C TYR A 102 9.26 -3.88 11.55
N PHE A 103 8.64 -3.87 10.37
CA PHE A 103 8.50 -5.05 9.52
C PHE A 103 9.84 -5.59 9.03
N SER A 104 10.82 -4.71 8.76
CA SER A 104 12.16 -5.13 8.39
C SER A 104 12.90 -5.85 9.53
N GLN A 105 12.73 -5.35 10.77
CA GLN A 105 13.28 -6.00 11.99
C GLN A 105 12.63 -7.38 12.23
N GLU A 106 11.33 -7.51 11.92
CA GLU A 106 10.59 -8.77 11.96
C GLU A 106 10.94 -9.71 10.78
N LYS A 107 11.91 -9.35 9.93
CA LYS A 107 12.35 -10.13 8.77
C LYS A 107 11.19 -10.46 7.82
N SER A 108 10.33 -9.49 7.54
CA SER A 108 9.26 -9.70 6.58
C SER A 108 9.83 -9.89 5.17
N GLU A 109 9.29 -10.87 4.44
CA GLU A 109 9.61 -11.09 3.04
C GLU A 109 8.71 -10.25 2.13
N ALA A 110 7.49 -10.00 2.57
CA ALA A 110 6.54 -9.13 1.87
C ALA A 110 5.82 -8.18 2.83
N VAL A 111 5.53 -6.97 2.36
CA VAL A 111 4.66 -6.02 3.04
C VAL A 111 3.59 -5.51 2.09
N VAL A 112 2.35 -5.40 2.60
CA VAL A 112 1.22 -4.83 1.87
C VAL A 112 0.73 -3.61 2.63
N MET A 113 0.96 -2.43 2.06
CA MET A 113 0.67 -1.14 2.70
C MET A 113 -0.52 -0.48 2.02
N GLU A 114 -1.60 -0.24 2.76
CA GLU A 114 -2.68 0.60 2.27
C GLU A 114 -2.29 2.07 2.35
N CYS A 115 -2.47 2.81 1.25
CA CYS A 115 -2.25 4.25 1.19
C CYS A 115 -3.24 4.98 2.09
N MET A 116 -2.73 5.81 2.99
CA MET A 116 -3.53 6.63 3.89
C MET A 116 -3.65 8.08 3.44
N ALA A 117 -2.91 8.46 2.42
CA ALA A 117 -2.88 9.82 1.92
C ALA A 117 -4.07 10.08 1.01
N VAL A 118 -4.71 11.22 1.18
CA VAL A 118 -5.79 11.72 0.31
C VAL A 118 -5.23 12.73 -0.67
N GLN A 119 -4.49 13.72 -0.19
CA GLN A 119 -3.91 14.77 -1.03
C GLN A 119 -2.84 14.22 -1.98
N PRO A 120 -2.82 14.61 -3.27
CA PRO A 120 -1.92 14.09 -4.29
C PRO A 120 -0.44 14.15 -3.90
N GLN A 121 0.00 15.26 -3.32
CA GLN A 121 1.38 15.44 -2.87
C GLN A 121 1.78 14.41 -1.78
N TYR A 122 0.88 14.08 -0.85
CA TYR A 122 1.16 13.08 0.19
C TYR A 122 1.09 11.65 -0.35
N GLN A 123 0.27 11.40 -1.36
CA GLN A 123 0.27 10.13 -2.09
C GLN A 123 1.63 9.92 -2.77
N TRP A 124 2.15 10.96 -3.46
CA TRP A 124 3.45 10.91 -4.11
C TRP A 124 4.59 10.69 -3.10
N ILE A 125 4.61 11.46 -2.00
CA ILE A 125 5.61 11.29 -0.92
C ILE A 125 5.53 9.87 -0.33
N SER A 126 4.32 9.38 -0.09
CA SER A 126 4.06 8.05 0.45
C SER A 126 4.67 6.96 -0.41
N GLU A 127 4.48 7.01 -1.73
CA GLU A 127 5.05 6.04 -2.66
C GLU A 127 6.55 6.28 -2.86
N HIS A 128 6.94 7.46 -3.36
CA HIS A 128 8.28 7.65 -3.90
C HIS A 128 9.35 7.90 -2.85
N GLN A 129 8.98 8.32 -1.64
CA GLN A 129 9.93 8.57 -0.55
C GLN A 129 9.86 7.52 0.57
N MET A 130 8.68 6.93 0.81
CA MET A 130 8.47 6.08 1.99
C MET A 130 8.36 4.59 1.65
N VAL A 131 7.44 4.19 0.74
CA VAL A 131 7.18 2.77 0.45
C VAL A 131 8.07 2.25 -0.67
N ARG A 132 8.20 2.99 -1.76
CA ARG A 132 8.96 2.62 -2.95
C ARG A 132 8.62 1.21 -3.39
N SER A 133 7.35 1.01 -3.70
CA SER A 133 6.78 -0.31 -3.95
C SER A 133 7.33 -0.95 -5.24
N HIS A 134 7.31 -2.28 -5.28
CA HIS A 134 7.54 -3.05 -6.50
C HIS A 134 6.22 -3.27 -7.25
N PHE A 135 5.12 -3.31 -6.48
CA PHE A 135 3.77 -3.45 -7.00
C PHE A 135 2.91 -2.30 -6.45
N GLY A 136 2.46 -1.44 -7.34
CA GLY A 136 1.39 -0.49 -7.08
C GLY A 136 0.05 -1.15 -7.40
N VAL A 137 -0.94 -0.88 -6.57
CA VAL A 137 -2.32 -1.33 -6.81
C VAL A 137 -3.23 -0.11 -6.79
N ILE A 138 -4.05 0.06 -7.82
CA ILE A 138 -5.16 1.02 -7.82
C ILE A 138 -6.44 0.20 -7.96
N THR A 139 -7.21 0.08 -6.89
CA THR A 139 -8.40 -0.77 -6.86
C THR A 139 -9.46 -0.31 -7.84
N ASN A 140 -9.80 0.96 -7.81
CA ASN A 140 -10.73 1.62 -8.72
C ASN A 140 -10.64 3.14 -8.61
N VAL A 141 -11.28 3.84 -9.56
CA VAL A 141 -11.46 5.30 -9.59
C VAL A 141 -12.96 5.59 -9.50
N ARG A 142 -13.40 6.16 -8.38
CA ARG A 142 -14.81 6.56 -8.15
C ARG A 142 -14.82 7.94 -7.49
N PRO A 143 -15.95 8.67 -7.49
CA PRO A 143 -16.03 9.94 -6.78
C PRO A 143 -15.74 9.77 -5.30
N ASP A 144 -14.66 10.39 -4.82
CA ASP A 144 -14.24 10.39 -3.42
C ASP A 144 -13.28 11.56 -3.20
N HIS A 145 -13.40 12.26 -2.07
CA HIS A 145 -12.50 13.36 -1.71
C HIS A 145 -12.23 14.37 -2.85
N LEU A 146 -13.30 14.79 -3.55
CA LEU A 146 -13.17 15.65 -4.74
C LEU A 146 -12.56 17.02 -4.43
N GLU A 147 -12.66 17.49 -3.18
CA GLU A 147 -12.05 18.75 -2.74
C GLU A 147 -10.52 18.66 -2.75
N GLU A 148 -9.95 17.49 -2.48
CA GLU A 148 -8.50 17.27 -2.40
C GLU A 148 -7.93 16.66 -3.68
N MET A 149 -8.65 15.73 -4.33
CA MET A 149 -8.14 14.99 -5.50
C MET A 149 -8.47 15.70 -6.83
N GLY A 150 -9.45 16.61 -6.83
CA GLY A 150 -9.92 17.32 -8.00
C GLY A 150 -11.38 17.01 -8.35
N PRO A 151 -12.07 17.94 -9.08
CA PRO A 151 -13.52 17.90 -9.27
C PRO A 151 -14.02 16.82 -10.23
N THR A 152 -13.14 16.27 -11.08
CA THR A 152 -13.51 15.27 -12.09
C THR A 152 -12.92 13.88 -11.77
N LEU A 153 -13.48 12.83 -12.37
CA LEU A 153 -12.92 11.48 -12.24
C LEU A 153 -11.53 11.37 -12.87
N ASP A 154 -11.24 12.12 -13.91
CA ASP A 154 -9.91 12.18 -14.50
C ASP A 154 -8.90 12.79 -13.51
N ASP A 155 -9.29 13.82 -12.76
CA ASP A 155 -8.44 14.40 -11.71
C ASP A 155 -8.20 13.38 -10.59
N VAL A 156 -9.24 12.65 -10.17
CA VAL A 156 -9.12 11.57 -9.18
C VAL A 156 -8.18 10.49 -9.69
N ALA A 157 -8.31 10.07 -10.96
CA ALA A 157 -7.40 9.09 -11.57
C ALA A 157 -5.97 9.59 -11.56
N HIS A 158 -5.72 10.83 -11.96
CA HIS A 158 -4.39 11.45 -11.92
C HIS A 158 -3.84 11.56 -10.49
N SER A 159 -4.69 11.89 -9.52
CA SER A 159 -4.32 11.93 -8.11
C SER A 159 -3.86 10.55 -7.62
N LEU A 160 -4.65 9.50 -7.88
CA LEU A 160 -4.31 8.12 -7.49
C LEU A 160 -3.03 7.62 -8.16
N CYS A 161 -2.76 8.07 -9.39
CA CYS A 161 -1.54 7.74 -10.13
C CYS A 161 -0.25 8.21 -9.44
N ASN A 162 -0.32 9.10 -8.44
CA ASN A 162 0.85 9.44 -7.61
C ASN A 162 1.41 8.25 -6.82
N THR A 163 0.68 7.13 -6.73
CA THR A 163 1.16 5.89 -6.10
C THR A 163 1.60 4.82 -7.10
N VAL A 164 1.72 5.17 -8.38
CA VAL A 164 2.28 4.26 -9.39
C VAL A 164 3.80 4.15 -9.19
N PRO A 165 4.36 2.96 -8.98
CA PRO A 165 5.78 2.77 -8.76
C PRO A 165 6.61 3.17 -9.99
N VAL A 166 7.91 3.34 -9.79
CA VAL A 166 8.88 3.52 -10.88
C VAL A 166 9.59 2.20 -11.15
N GLY A 167 9.51 1.72 -12.40
CA GLY A 167 10.18 0.47 -12.81
C GLY A 167 9.58 -0.80 -12.18
N GLY A 168 8.34 -0.72 -11.69
CA GLY A 168 7.63 -1.81 -11.05
C GLY A 168 6.47 -2.35 -11.88
N LYS A 169 5.38 -2.73 -11.19
CA LYS A 169 4.13 -3.17 -11.81
C LYS A 169 2.95 -2.42 -11.21
N LEU A 170 2.02 -1.97 -12.05
CA LEU A 170 0.74 -1.43 -11.63
C LEU A 170 -0.35 -2.46 -11.95
N VAL A 171 -1.04 -2.95 -10.92
CA VAL A 171 -2.21 -3.82 -11.04
C VAL A 171 -3.46 -3.03 -10.72
N THR A 172 -4.50 -3.14 -11.53
CA THR A 172 -5.73 -2.37 -11.32
C THR A 172 -6.99 -3.11 -11.72
N GLY A 173 -8.06 -2.91 -10.93
CA GLY A 173 -9.43 -3.29 -11.30
C GLY A 173 -10.21 -2.17 -11.97
N GLU A 174 -9.55 -1.06 -12.34
CA GLU A 174 -10.22 0.09 -12.96
C GLU A 174 -10.64 -0.20 -14.40
N ASP A 175 -11.91 0.05 -14.70
CA ASP A 175 -12.54 -0.24 -15.97
C ASP A 175 -12.95 1.01 -16.78
N GLN A 176 -13.16 2.16 -16.11
CA GLN A 176 -13.67 3.39 -16.76
C GLN A 176 -12.56 4.33 -17.21
N HIS A 177 -11.43 4.38 -16.47
CA HIS A 177 -10.29 5.27 -16.76
C HIS A 177 -8.95 4.53 -16.89
N PRO A 178 -8.90 3.32 -17.51
CA PRO A 178 -7.69 2.51 -17.56
C PRO A 178 -6.56 3.19 -18.34
N GLU A 179 -6.89 4.02 -19.33
CA GLU A 179 -5.91 4.67 -20.22
C GLU A 179 -5.06 5.71 -19.49
N ILE A 180 -5.63 6.42 -18.48
CA ILE A 180 -4.87 7.36 -17.65
C ILE A 180 -3.84 6.59 -16.82
N LEU A 181 -4.29 5.53 -16.15
CA LEU A 181 -3.44 4.69 -15.31
C LEU A 181 -2.32 4.02 -16.13
N LYS A 182 -2.67 3.48 -17.30
CA LYS A 182 -1.73 2.85 -18.23
C LYS A 182 -0.66 3.82 -18.70
N LYS A 183 -1.06 5.02 -19.14
CA LYS A 183 -0.12 6.05 -19.61
C LYS A 183 0.87 6.46 -18.51
N VAL A 184 0.40 6.60 -17.26
CA VAL A 184 1.28 6.94 -16.14
C VAL A 184 2.20 5.77 -15.80
N ALA A 185 1.71 4.54 -15.81
CA ALA A 185 2.55 3.36 -15.60
C ALA A 185 3.68 3.28 -16.65
N GLU A 186 3.34 3.43 -17.92
CA GLU A 186 4.32 3.44 -19.03
C GLU A 186 5.36 4.56 -18.86
N ASN A 187 4.92 5.77 -18.50
CA ASN A 187 5.83 6.91 -18.25
C ASN A 187 6.79 6.66 -17.07
N ASN A 188 6.35 5.89 -16.08
CA ASN A 188 7.18 5.49 -14.93
C ASN A 188 8.03 4.23 -15.23
N GLY A 189 7.98 3.70 -16.46
CA GLY A 189 8.66 2.45 -16.82
C GLY A 189 8.09 1.23 -16.10
N SER A 190 6.84 1.29 -15.67
CA SER A 190 6.14 0.20 -14.96
C SER A 190 5.25 -0.59 -15.91
N MET A 191 5.18 -1.90 -15.68
CA MET A 191 4.23 -2.77 -16.38
C MET A 191 2.81 -2.47 -15.91
N PHE A 192 1.87 -2.32 -16.84
CA PHE A 192 0.45 -2.15 -16.57
C PHE A 192 -0.29 -3.48 -16.69
N ILE A 193 -1.04 -3.85 -15.65
CA ILE A 193 -1.84 -5.07 -15.58
C ILE A 193 -3.25 -4.68 -15.17
N ARG A 194 -4.21 -4.96 -16.04
CA ARG A 194 -5.63 -4.77 -15.78
C ARG A 194 -6.25 -6.10 -15.39
N SER A 195 -6.78 -6.18 -14.19
CA SER A 195 -7.48 -7.36 -13.70
C SER A 195 -8.86 -7.51 -14.31
N ASP A 196 -9.25 -8.75 -14.60
CA ASP A 196 -10.55 -9.09 -15.11
C ASP A 196 -11.38 -9.74 -14.00
N GLU A 197 -12.43 -9.05 -13.53
CA GLU A 197 -13.31 -9.58 -12.49
C GLU A 197 -14.07 -10.83 -12.92
N SER A 198 -14.29 -11.02 -14.24
CA SER A 198 -14.93 -12.22 -14.77
C SER A 198 -14.10 -13.50 -14.61
N SER A 199 -12.81 -13.36 -14.27
CA SER A 199 -11.92 -14.48 -13.95
C SER A 199 -12.25 -15.15 -12.61
N VAL A 200 -13.09 -14.51 -11.78
CA VAL A 200 -13.51 -15.00 -10.46
C VAL A 200 -14.93 -15.54 -10.56
N THR A 201 -15.11 -16.82 -10.30
CA THR A 201 -16.40 -17.50 -10.41
C THR A 201 -17.27 -17.30 -9.16
N GLU A 202 -18.60 -17.41 -9.31
CA GLU A 202 -19.53 -17.37 -8.18
C GLU A 202 -19.19 -18.43 -7.14
N GLY A 203 -18.85 -19.66 -7.56
CA GLY A 203 -18.49 -20.75 -6.64
C GLY A 203 -17.20 -20.47 -5.82
N GLU A 204 -16.28 -19.65 -6.34
CA GLU A 204 -15.12 -19.18 -5.58
C GLU A 204 -15.53 -18.10 -4.57
N LEU A 205 -16.46 -17.21 -4.92
CA LEU A 205 -16.98 -16.17 -4.03
C LEU A 205 -17.83 -16.75 -2.89
N ASP A 206 -18.60 -17.79 -3.15
CA ASP A 206 -19.44 -18.49 -2.13
C ASP A 206 -18.62 -19.11 -0.99
N GLN A 207 -17.31 -19.31 -1.20
CA GLN A 207 -16.41 -19.85 -0.18
C GLN A 207 -15.90 -18.79 0.81
N PHE A 208 -16.14 -17.50 0.54
CA PHE A 208 -15.83 -16.45 1.51
C PHE A 208 -16.88 -16.44 2.63
N SER A 209 -16.44 -16.23 3.86
CA SER A 209 -17.32 -16.11 5.03
C SER A 209 -18.13 -14.81 5.08
N TYR A 210 -17.92 -13.92 4.11
CA TYR A 210 -18.57 -12.61 3.98
C TYR A 210 -18.69 -12.26 2.48
N MET A 211 -19.54 -11.26 2.18
CA MET A 211 -19.67 -10.78 0.80
C MET A 211 -18.41 -10.03 0.37
N GLU A 212 -17.69 -10.59 -0.60
CA GLU A 212 -16.53 -9.93 -1.22
C GLU A 212 -16.83 -9.61 -2.69
N HIS A 213 -16.23 -8.55 -3.19
CA HIS A 213 -16.41 -8.14 -4.58
C HIS A 213 -15.45 -8.89 -5.51
N PRO A 214 -15.92 -9.44 -6.65
CA PRO A 214 -15.07 -10.16 -7.59
C PRO A 214 -13.89 -9.34 -8.08
N ALA A 215 -14.08 -8.03 -8.33
CA ALA A 215 -13.01 -7.13 -8.73
C ALA A 215 -11.86 -7.06 -7.69
N ASN A 216 -12.17 -7.04 -6.38
CA ASN A 216 -11.16 -7.03 -5.34
C ASN A 216 -10.37 -8.34 -5.32
N VAL A 217 -11.06 -9.48 -5.50
CA VAL A 217 -10.44 -10.80 -5.52
C VAL A 217 -9.56 -10.94 -6.76
N ALA A 218 -10.03 -10.52 -7.93
CA ALA A 218 -9.27 -10.57 -9.18
C ALA A 218 -7.95 -9.77 -9.06
N VAL A 219 -8.02 -8.52 -8.59
CA VAL A 219 -6.84 -7.68 -8.35
C VAL A 219 -5.86 -8.34 -7.39
N ALA A 220 -6.37 -8.91 -6.30
CA ALA A 220 -5.51 -9.55 -5.30
C ALA A 220 -4.87 -10.83 -5.85
N LEU A 221 -5.59 -11.62 -6.66
CA LEU A 221 -5.07 -12.81 -7.33
C LEU A 221 -3.95 -12.44 -8.31
N ASP A 222 -4.16 -11.44 -9.16
CA ASP A 222 -3.15 -11.01 -10.12
C ASP A 222 -1.87 -10.54 -9.44
N VAL A 223 -1.98 -9.77 -8.34
CA VAL A 223 -0.81 -9.38 -7.55
C VAL A 223 -0.09 -10.61 -6.99
N CYS A 224 -0.82 -11.59 -6.43
CA CYS A 224 -0.21 -12.81 -5.91
C CYS A 224 0.48 -13.63 -7.01
N GLN A 225 -0.15 -13.75 -8.19
CA GLN A 225 0.44 -14.45 -9.34
C GLN A 225 1.71 -13.74 -9.85
N GLU A 226 1.70 -12.41 -9.91
CA GLU A 226 2.86 -11.61 -10.31
C GLU A 226 4.02 -11.68 -9.29
N VAL A 227 3.73 -12.01 -8.04
CA VAL A 227 4.74 -12.37 -7.02
C VAL A 227 5.25 -13.80 -7.20
N GLY A 228 4.55 -14.65 -7.96
CA GLY A 228 4.90 -16.05 -8.20
C GLY A 228 4.09 -17.07 -7.37
N VAL A 229 3.00 -16.65 -6.76
CA VAL A 229 2.09 -17.54 -6.01
C VAL A 229 1.06 -18.16 -6.95
N GLN A 230 0.84 -19.45 -6.84
CA GLN A 230 -0.20 -20.14 -7.61
C GLN A 230 -1.59 -19.66 -7.21
N ARG A 231 -2.48 -19.52 -8.20
CA ARG A 231 -3.84 -18.97 -8.04
C ARG A 231 -4.64 -19.69 -6.94
N GLU A 232 -4.61 -21.01 -6.94
CA GLU A 232 -5.37 -21.84 -6.00
C GLU A 232 -4.89 -21.65 -4.56
N VAL A 233 -3.57 -21.51 -4.37
CA VAL A 233 -2.96 -21.25 -3.05
C VAL A 233 -3.37 -19.85 -2.56
N ALA A 234 -3.24 -18.84 -3.44
CA ALA A 234 -3.63 -17.48 -3.10
C ALA A 234 -5.10 -17.38 -2.73
N LEU A 235 -6.00 -17.99 -3.52
CA LEU A 235 -7.44 -18.00 -3.29
C LEU A 235 -7.78 -18.70 -1.94
N THR A 236 -7.16 -19.83 -1.66
CA THR A 236 -7.33 -20.55 -0.37
C THR A 236 -6.97 -19.64 0.82
N GLY A 237 -5.89 -18.87 0.70
CA GLY A 237 -5.51 -17.92 1.74
C GLY A 237 -6.52 -16.78 1.88
N MET A 238 -7.01 -16.26 0.77
CA MET A 238 -7.99 -15.15 0.74
C MET A 238 -9.31 -15.55 1.40
N GLN A 239 -9.80 -16.76 1.16
CA GLN A 239 -11.04 -17.29 1.74
C GLN A 239 -10.97 -17.49 3.25
N LYS A 240 -9.77 -17.57 3.83
CA LYS A 240 -9.55 -17.63 5.29
C LYS A 240 -9.59 -16.26 5.98
N VAL A 241 -9.67 -15.16 5.22
CA VAL A 241 -9.74 -13.82 5.79
C VAL A 241 -11.03 -13.65 6.57
N GLN A 242 -10.90 -13.20 7.82
CA GLN A 242 -12.06 -12.83 8.65
C GLN A 242 -12.23 -11.31 8.61
N VAL A 243 -13.42 -10.84 8.26
CA VAL A 243 -13.75 -9.42 8.40
C VAL A 243 -14.07 -9.16 9.86
N ILE A 244 -13.27 -8.30 10.48
CA ILE A 244 -13.62 -7.81 11.81
C ILE A 244 -14.66 -6.70 11.61
N ILE A 245 -15.93 -7.07 11.72
CA ILE A 245 -17.02 -6.09 11.79
C ILE A 245 -16.88 -5.41 13.16
N ASN A 246 -16.42 -4.16 13.18
CA ASN A 246 -16.53 -3.35 14.38
C ASN A 246 -18.01 -2.99 14.54
N ILE A 247 -18.71 -3.66 15.45
CA ILE A 247 -20.04 -3.30 15.93
C ILE A 247 -19.90 -2.08 16.85
#